data_243b2553a2634d282b17ca7eccd14e0e
#
_entry.id   243b2553a2634d282b17ca7eccd14e0e
#
_cell.length_a   1.000
_cell.length_b   1.000
_cell.length_c   1.000
_cell.angle_alpha   90.00
_cell.angle_beta   90.00
_cell.angle_gamma   90.00
#
_symmetry.space_group_name_H-M   'P 1'
#
loop_
_entity.id
_entity.type
_entity.pdbx_description
1 polymer ?
#
loop_
_entity_poly.entity_id
_entity_poly.type
_entity_poly.pdbx_seq_one_letter_code
_entity_poly.pdbx_strand_id
1 'polypeptide(L)'
;KKKASLMATFKIDFVDGAAKQDIDKKRAVEIFELLEKFAQYGFNKSHSTAYAIVAYQTAWLKAFYPAEFMSANMTSVIDKTDDVVKLIHETRAMGIEVLPPDVNSSYAEFRPTKSGQVAYGLSAVKNVGTKAAQIIAQQRDTNGEYKSIFDLCKFEGNVNRKVLESLVQVGACDGLEGHRAQQFEVIDTAVKYGQKYVEEKNSSQASLFGGGEGLTEGVPMPVLPSINEWSPEDCLTREKDLIGFYLSGDPLEKFYDDLKEFSN
;
A
#
# COMPACT_ATOMS: atom_id res chain seq x y z
N LYS A 1 -5.00 -28.57 23.94
CA LYS A 1 -5.66 -28.49 25.26
C LYS A 1 -4.89 -29.39 26.22
N LYS A 2 -4.22 -28.81 27.24
CA LYS A 2 -3.48 -29.54 28.25
C LYS A 2 -4.49 -30.32 29.11
N LYS A 3 -4.39 -31.65 29.11
CA LYS A 3 -5.23 -32.50 30.00
C LYS A 3 -4.52 -32.58 31.36
N ALA A 4 -5.13 -32.06 32.41
CA ALA A 4 -4.58 -32.12 33.79
C ALA A 4 -4.26 -33.55 34.24
N SER A 5 -5.07 -34.53 33.79
CA SER A 5 -4.82 -35.95 34.02
C SER A 5 -3.51 -36.47 33.46
N LEU A 6 -3.07 -35.94 32.29
CA LEU A 6 -1.82 -36.33 31.65
C LEU A 6 -0.59 -35.79 32.42
N MET A 7 -0.70 -34.58 32.96
CA MET A 7 0.37 -33.97 33.78
C MET A 7 0.57 -34.73 35.11
N ALA A 8 -0.52 -35.21 35.71
CA ALA A 8 -0.42 -36.02 36.92
C ALA A 8 0.31 -37.36 36.68
N THR A 9 0.03 -38.02 35.52
CA THR A 9 0.75 -39.23 35.10
C THR A 9 2.22 -38.95 34.88
N PHE A 10 2.55 -37.88 34.14
CA PHE A 10 3.96 -37.50 33.92
C PHE A 10 4.71 -37.14 35.20
N LYS A 11 4.02 -36.58 36.22
CA LYS A 11 4.63 -36.30 37.51
C LYS A 11 5.07 -37.62 38.24
N ILE A 12 4.21 -38.62 38.19
CA ILE A 12 4.50 -39.94 38.76
C ILE A 12 5.70 -40.57 38.04
N ASP A 13 5.64 -40.66 36.70
CA ASP A 13 6.68 -41.26 35.88
C ASP A 13 8.05 -40.55 36.07
N PHE A 14 8.03 -39.21 36.18
CA PHE A 14 9.23 -38.42 36.40
C PHE A 14 9.87 -38.71 37.78
N VAL A 15 9.05 -38.72 38.83
CA VAL A 15 9.51 -38.96 40.21
C VAL A 15 10.04 -40.37 40.37
N ASP A 16 9.34 -41.36 39.79
CA ASP A 16 9.78 -42.77 39.85
C ASP A 16 11.05 -43.02 39.00
N GLY A 17 11.17 -42.33 37.84
CA GLY A 17 12.37 -42.34 37.04
C GLY A 17 13.58 -41.72 37.75
N ALA A 18 13.39 -40.61 38.44
CA ALA A 18 14.40 -39.92 39.26
C ALA A 18 14.89 -40.80 40.42
N ALA A 19 13.98 -41.50 41.07
CA ALA A 19 14.32 -42.45 42.16
C ALA A 19 15.20 -43.59 41.67
N LYS A 20 15.03 -44.08 40.44
CA LYS A 20 15.90 -45.11 39.84
C LYS A 20 17.35 -44.62 39.56
N GLN A 21 17.55 -43.31 39.57
CA GLN A 21 18.85 -42.65 39.39
C GLN A 21 19.40 -42.07 40.71
N ASP A 22 18.97 -42.59 41.84
CA ASP A 22 19.37 -42.16 43.20
C ASP A 22 19.11 -40.66 43.49
N ILE A 23 18.16 -40.05 42.79
CA ILE A 23 17.73 -38.66 43.06
C ILE A 23 16.66 -38.69 44.15
N ASP A 24 16.85 -37.83 45.17
CA ASP A 24 15.88 -37.70 46.25
C ASP A 24 14.48 -37.34 45.75
N LYS A 25 13.49 -38.10 46.23
CA LYS A 25 12.09 -37.97 45.79
C LYS A 25 11.51 -36.56 46.00
N LYS A 26 11.89 -35.91 47.13
CA LYS A 26 11.44 -34.54 47.43
C LYS A 26 11.97 -33.56 46.39
N ARG A 27 13.25 -33.68 46.04
CA ARG A 27 13.90 -32.85 45.04
C ARG A 27 13.31 -33.08 43.64
N ALA A 28 12.99 -34.32 43.28
CA ALA A 28 12.34 -34.64 42.02
C ALA A 28 10.96 -33.99 41.91
N VAL A 29 10.17 -34.01 42.98
CA VAL A 29 8.85 -33.34 43.04
C VAL A 29 9.01 -31.83 42.86
N GLU A 30 9.94 -31.20 43.60
CA GLU A 30 10.20 -29.75 43.48
C GLU A 30 10.58 -29.36 42.05
N ILE A 31 11.42 -30.13 41.38
CA ILE A 31 11.81 -29.90 39.99
C ILE A 31 10.59 -30.03 39.04
N PHE A 32 9.79 -31.08 39.24
CA PHE A 32 8.60 -31.27 38.40
C PHE A 32 7.58 -30.13 38.57
N GLU A 33 7.37 -29.63 39.78
CA GLU A 33 6.50 -28.48 40.04
C GLU A 33 6.99 -27.19 39.37
N LEU A 34 8.30 -26.98 39.29
CA LEU A 34 8.89 -25.90 38.51
C LEU A 34 8.61 -26.09 36.99
N LEU A 35 8.77 -27.33 36.50
CA LEU A 35 8.45 -27.67 35.11
C LEU A 35 6.95 -27.47 34.80
N GLU A 36 6.08 -27.84 35.73
CA GLU A 36 4.64 -27.67 35.60
C GLU A 36 4.25 -26.17 35.57
N LYS A 37 4.81 -25.36 36.47
CA LYS A 37 4.67 -23.90 36.46
C LYS A 37 5.14 -23.31 35.12
N PHE A 38 6.32 -23.72 34.67
CA PHE A 38 6.86 -23.30 33.40
C PHE A 38 5.93 -23.73 32.23
N ALA A 39 5.43 -24.95 32.25
CA ALA A 39 4.53 -25.48 31.23
C ALA A 39 3.15 -24.79 31.22
N GLN A 40 2.69 -24.21 32.33
CA GLN A 40 1.45 -23.44 32.40
C GLN A 40 1.61 -22.01 31.84
N TYR A 41 2.69 -21.31 32.18
CA TYR A 41 2.93 -19.91 31.87
C TYR A 41 4.40 -19.59 31.56
N GLY A 42 5.25 -20.59 31.45
CA GLY A 42 6.68 -20.39 31.21
C GLY A 42 6.92 -19.86 29.79
N PHE A 43 7.23 -18.60 29.68
CA PHE A 43 7.71 -18.00 28.44
C PHE A 43 9.23 -17.88 28.49
N ASN A 44 9.89 -18.16 27.38
CA ASN A 44 11.34 -18.04 27.31
C ASN A 44 11.76 -16.60 27.58
N LYS A 45 12.49 -16.36 28.69
CA LYS A 45 12.93 -15.02 29.10
C LYS A 45 13.78 -14.34 28.02
N SER A 46 14.65 -15.09 27.36
CA SER A 46 15.47 -14.55 26.26
C SER A 46 14.62 -14.07 25.09
N HIS A 47 13.58 -14.83 24.73
CA HIS A 47 12.61 -14.43 23.71
C HIS A 47 11.85 -13.16 24.14
N SER A 48 11.33 -13.13 25.37
CA SER A 48 10.64 -11.93 25.90
C SER A 48 11.53 -10.70 25.90
N THR A 49 12.81 -10.83 26.27
CA THR A 49 13.77 -9.73 26.28
C THR A 49 14.02 -9.20 24.86
N ALA A 50 14.25 -10.10 23.89
CA ALA A 50 14.45 -9.70 22.51
C ALA A 50 13.22 -8.97 21.93
N TYR A 51 12.02 -9.49 22.15
CA TYR A 51 10.79 -8.84 21.71
C TYR A 51 10.49 -7.52 22.43
N ALA A 52 10.86 -7.40 23.71
CA ALA A 52 10.73 -6.14 24.43
C ALA A 52 11.58 -5.02 23.81
N ILE A 53 12.78 -5.35 23.31
CA ILE A 53 13.64 -4.38 22.61
C ILE A 53 12.97 -3.94 21.31
N VAL A 54 12.47 -4.87 20.50
CA VAL A 54 11.76 -4.55 19.24
C VAL A 54 10.51 -3.71 19.52
N ALA A 55 9.71 -4.10 20.53
CA ALA A 55 8.52 -3.34 20.93
C ALA A 55 8.86 -1.91 21.37
N TYR A 56 9.95 -1.73 22.13
CA TYR A 56 10.42 -0.40 22.51
C TYR A 56 10.86 0.41 21.29
N GLN A 57 11.64 -0.18 20.39
CA GLN A 57 12.12 0.50 19.17
C GLN A 57 10.94 0.94 18.27
N THR A 58 9.96 0.08 18.06
CA THR A 58 8.77 0.42 17.25
C THR A 58 7.92 1.49 17.93
N ALA A 59 7.74 1.46 19.23
CA ALA A 59 7.04 2.49 19.98
C ALA A 59 7.79 3.84 19.91
N TRP A 60 9.11 3.82 20.01
CA TRP A 60 9.95 5.00 19.89
C TRP A 60 9.87 5.61 18.48
N LEU A 61 9.99 4.79 17.42
CA LEU A 61 9.85 5.25 16.06
C LEU A 61 8.46 5.86 15.81
N LYS A 62 7.40 5.22 16.30
CA LYS A 62 6.04 5.74 16.17
C LYS A 62 5.86 7.09 16.88
N ALA A 63 6.54 7.29 18.04
CA ALA A 63 6.44 8.52 18.81
C ALA A 63 7.22 9.70 18.19
N PHE A 64 8.41 9.43 17.64
CA PHE A 64 9.34 10.48 17.19
C PHE A 64 9.41 10.65 15.67
N TYR A 65 9.04 9.60 14.91
CA TYR A 65 9.03 9.57 13.44
C TYR A 65 7.74 8.92 12.93
N PRO A 66 6.56 9.50 13.30
CA PRO A 66 5.29 8.84 13.04
C PRO A 66 4.97 8.71 11.56
N ALA A 67 5.26 9.68 10.70
CA ALA A 67 5.00 9.62 9.27
C ALA A 67 5.84 8.53 8.59
N GLU A 68 7.13 8.43 8.93
CA GLU A 68 8.05 7.40 8.45
C GLU A 68 7.61 6.00 8.93
N PHE A 69 7.27 5.89 10.21
CA PHE A 69 6.83 4.64 10.80
C PHE A 69 5.53 4.13 10.15
N MET A 70 4.54 5.00 9.99
CA MET A 70 3.26 4.63 9.37
C MET A 70 3.42 4.32 7.89
N SER A 71 4.24 5.07 7.14
CA SER A 71 4.57 4.77 5.74
C SER A 71 5.20 3.40 5.58
N ALA A 72 6.16 3.05 6.43
CA ALA A 72 6.82 1.74 6.43
C ALA A 72 5.83 0.60 6.76
N ASN A 73 4.94 0.80 7.74
CA ASN A 73 3.92 -0.18 8.10
C ASN A 73 2.92 -0.40 6.95
N MET A 74 2.38 0.66 6.36
CA MET A 74 1.47 0.56 5.21
C MET A 74 2.15 -0.14 4.02
N THR A 75 3.42 0.16 3.76
CA THR A 75 4.20 -0.51 2.72
C THR A 75 4.39 -2.00 3.01
N SER A 76 4.58 -2.39 4.26
CA SER A 76 4.78 -3.81 4.64
C SER A 76 3.54 -4.68 4.41
N VAL A 77 2.36 -4.09 4.32
CA VAL A 77 1.07 -4.76 4.10
C VAL A 77 0.38 -4.29 2.82
N ILE A 78 1.13 -3.72 1.87
CA ILE A 78 0.61 -3.01 0.69
C ILE A 78 -0.35 -3.87 -0.16
N ASP A 79 -0.16 -5.18 -0.18
CA ASP A 79 -1.00 -6.14 -0.91
C ASP A 79 -2.32 -6.50 -0.17
N LYS A 80 -2.51 -5.97 1.06
CA LYS A 80 -3.67 -6.28 1.91
C LYS A 80 -4.50 -5.02 2.14
N THR A 81 -5.41 -4.73 1.23
CA THR A 81 -6.23 -3.50 1.25
C THR A 81 -6.86 -3.22 2.61
N ASP A 82 -7.46 -4.22 3.28
CA ASP A 82 -8.12 -4.02 4.58
C ASP A 82 -7.15 -3.59 5.69
N ASP A 83 -5.91 -4.09 5.66
CA ASP A 83 -4.88 -3.71 6.65
C ASP A 83 -4.31 -2.32 6.31
N VAL A 84 -4.14 -1.98 5.03
CA VAL A 84 -3.79 -0.62 4.59
C VAL A 84 -4.83 0.38 5.05
N VAL A 85 -6.13 0.10 4.85
CA VAL A 85 -7.23 0.99 5.28
C VAL A 85 -7.19 1.24 6.80
N LYS A 86 -7.00 0.19 7.62
CA LYS A 86 -6.87 0.35 9.08
C LYS A 86 -5.71 1.27 9.46
N LEU A 87 -4.55 1.09 8.82
CA LEU A 87 -3.37 1.93 9.07
C LEU A 87 -3.57 3.37 8.60
N ILE A 88 -4.29 3.60 7.50
CA ILE A 88 -4.68 4.96 7.05
C ILE A 88 -5.55 5.65 8.10
N HIS A 89 -6.57 4.95 8.61
CA HIS A 89 -7.43 5.50 9.68
C HIS A 89 -6.63 5.82 10.95
N GLU A 90 -5.70 4.94 11.35
CA GLU A 90 -4.81 5.18 12.48
C GLU A 90 -3.90 6.39 12.24
N THR A 91 -3.31 6.50 11.05
CA THR A 91 -2.45 7.62 10.64
C THR A 91 -3.20 8.94 10.73
N ARG A 92 -4.43 8.99 10.20
CA ARG A 92 -5.30 10.17 10.29
C ARG A 92 -5.68 10.51 11.73
N ALA A 93 -5.97 9.50 12.56
CA ALA A 93 -6.26 9.70 14.00
C ALA A 93 -5.07 10.25 14.79
N MET A 94 -3.83 10.04 14.30
CA MET A 94 -2.62 10.66 14.83
C MET A 94 -2.41 12.09 14.35
N GLY A 95 -3.33 12.66 13.56
CA GLY A 95 -3.22 14.00 12.99
C GLY A 95 -2.30 14.09 11.79
N ILE A 96 -1.94 12.97 11.17
CA ILE A 96 -1.08 12.92 9.98
C ILE A 96 -1.97 12.76 8.75
N GLU A 97 -1.81 13.68 7.82
CA GLU A 97 -2.53 13.63 6.55
C GLU A 97 -1.96 12.54 5.64
N VAL A 98 -2.84 11.75 5.05
CA VAL A 98 -2.49 10.79 3.98
C VAL A 98 -2.98 11.40 2.67
N LEU A 99 -2.03 11.79 1.84
CA LEU A 99 -2.28 12.41 0.53
C LEU A 99 -2.88 11.38 -0.44
N PRO A 100 -3.71 11.81 -1.38
CA PRO A 100 -4.23 10.93 -2.43
C PRO A 100 -3.12 10.37 -3.32
N PRO A 101 -3.36 9.24 -4.03
CA PRO A 101 -2.45 8.78 -5.07
C PRO A 101 -2.37 9.80 -6.19
N ASP A 102 -1.17 10.07 -6.70
CA ASP A 102 -0.91 11.01 -7.78
C ASP A 102 0.30 10.54 -8.59
N VAL A 103 0.16 10.41 -9.90
CA VAL A 103 1.22 9.95 -10.80
C VAL A 103 2.43 10.87 -10.80
N ASN A 104 2.25 12.15 -10.46
CA ASN A 104 3.31 13.16 -10.44
C ASN A 104 4.03 13.30 -9.09
N SER A 105 3.49 12.73 -8.01
CA SER A 105 4.13 12.85 -6.68
C SER A 105 4.30 11.51 -5.96
N SER A 106 3.44 10.52 -6.22
CA SER A 106 3.49 9.20 -5.58
C SER A 106 4.62 8.33 -6.11
N TYR A 107 5.05 7.37 -5.28
CA TYR A 107 5.95 6.28 -5.63
C TYR A 107 5.22 4.94 -5.54
N ALA A 108 5.93 3.85 -5.78
CA ALA A 108 5.34 2.52 -5.63
C ALA A 108 4.91 2.24 -4.18
N GLU A 109 5.73 2.64 -3.22
CA GLU A 109 5.51 2.49 -1.79
C GLU A 109 4.89 3.76 -1.18
N PHE A 110 4.27 3.63 0.01
CA PHE A 110 3.95 4.78 0.84
C PHE A 110 5.24 5.47 1.30
N ARG A 111 5.28 6.80 1.25
CA ARG A 111 6.46 7.57 1.66
C ARG A 111 6.10 8.78 2.50
N PRO A 112 6.92 9.10 3.52
CA PRO A 112 6.75 10.36 4.23
C PRO A 112 7.14 11.52 3.32
N THR A 113 6.44 12.63 3.43
CA THR A 113 6.78 13.89 2.77
C THR A 113 7.65 14.76 3.68
N LYS A 114 8.31 15.75 3.13
CA LYS A 114 9.10 16.74 3.91
C LYS A 114 8.23 17.55 4.88
N SER A 115 6.92 17.65 4.63
CA SER A 115 5.94 18.33 5.47
C SER A 115 5.35 17.45 6.57
N GLY A 116 5.79 16.17 6.69
CA GLY A 116 5.30 15.23 7.72
C GLY A 116 3.97 14.54 7.36
N GLN A 117 3.51 14.66 6.13
CA GLN A 117 2.37 13.91 5.59
C GLN A 117 2.85 12.55 5.05
N VAL A 118 1.92 11.67 4.68
CA VAL A 118 2.22 10.41 4.00
C VAL A 118 1.69 10.46 2.57
N ALA A 119 2.56 10.33 1.58
CA ALA A 119 2.18 10.15 0.18
C ALA A 119 1.70 8.71 -0.06
N TYR A 120 0.59 8.56 -0.77
CA TYR A 120 -0.01 7.27 -1.09
C TYR A 120 0.90 6.44 -2.01
N GLY A 121 1.05 5.15 -1.72
CA GLY A 121 1.79 4.22 -2.58
C GLY A 121 0.95 3.73 -3.75
N LEU A 122 1.38 3.97 -4.98
CA LEU A 122 0.64 3.55 -6.19
C LEU A 122 0.39 2.04 -6.23
N SER A 123 1.28 1.22 -5.66
CA SER A 123 1.10 -0.24 -5.62
C SER A 123 -0.04 -0.68 -4.69
N ALA A 124 -0.52 0.18 -3.80
CA ALA A 124 -1.69 -0.10 -2.97
C ALA A 124 -3.03 0.06 -3.74
N VAL A 125 -2.99 0.67 -4.93
CA VAL A 125 -4.15 0.75 -5.81
C VAL A 125 -4.35 -0.61 -6.49
N LYS A 126 -5.53 -1.17 -6.38
CA LYS A 126 -5.87 -2.46 -6.99
C LYS A 126 -5.57 -2.46 -8.49
N ASN A 127 -4.99 -3.52 -8.98
CA ASN A 127 -4.51 -3.72 -10.35
C ASN A 127 -3.26 -2.90 -10.74
N VAL A 128 -2.72 -2.06 -9.85
CA VAL A 128 -1.47 -1.35 -10.08
C VAL A 128 -0.34 -2.14 -9.43
N GLY A 129 0.31 -2.99 -10.19
CA GLY A 129 1.42 -3.80 -9.70
C GLY A 129 2.67 -2.96 -9.42
N THR A 130 3.51 -3.42 -8.50
CA THR A 130 4.74 -2.72 -8.07
C THR A 130 5.63 -2.33 -9.26
N LYS A 131 5.78 -3.19 -10.27
CA LYS A 131 6.59 -2.87 -11.47
C LYS A 131 6.03 -1.70 -12.27
N ALA A 132 4.70 -1.64 -12.47
CA ALA A 132 4.07 -0.53 -13.18
C ALA A 132 4.23 0.78 -12.39
N ALA A 133 4.00 0.75 -11.09
CA ALA A 133 4.17 1.90 -10.21
C ALA A 133 5.62 2.42 -10.19
N GLN A 134 6.62 1.51 -10.15
CA GLN A 134 8.03 1.87 -10.23
C GLN A 134 8.40 2.51 -11.56
N ILE A 135 7.90 1.97 -12.68
CA ILE A 135 8.14 2.55 -14.01
C ILE A 135 7.54 3.96 -14.08
N ILE A 136 6.31 4.17 -13.62
CA ILE A 136 5.67 5.49 -13.60
C ILE A 136 6.54 6.49 -12.82
N ALA A 137 6.96 6.15 -11.60
CA ALA A 137 7.79 7.02 -10.78
C ALA A 137 9.16 7.29 -11.43
N GLN A 138 9.82 6.26 -11.95
CA GLN A 138 11.13 6.38 -12.60
C GLN A 138 11.09 7.24 -13.87
N GLN A 139 10.06 7.06 -14.71
CA GLN A 139 9.91 7.85 -15.94
C GLN A 139 9.63 9.32 -15.62
N ARG A 140 8.79 9.60 -14.62
CA ARG A 140 8.59 10.95 -14.11
C ARG A 140 9.89 11.57 -13.62
N ASP A 141 10.65 10.86 -12.78
CA ASP A 141 11.88 11.37 -12.20
C ASP A 141 12.97 11.61 -13.27
N THR A 142 12.90 10.90 -14.40
CA THR A 142 13.87 11.04 -15.51
C THR A 142 13.45 12.08 -16.54
N ASN A 143 12.17 12.12 -16.90
CA ASN A 143 11.67 12.91 -18.04
C ASN A 143 10.85 14.14 -17.61
N GLY A 144 10.61 14.33 -16.31
CA GLY A 144 9.75 15.38 -15.76
C GLY A 144 8.30 14.93 -15.59
N GLU A 145 7.47 15.85 -15.09
CA GLU A 145 6.07 15.61 -14.76
C GLU A 145 5.24 15.26 -16.01
N TYR A 146 4.29 14.37 -15.82
CA TYR A 146 3.25 14.05 -16.81
C TYR A 146 2.28 15.22 -16.92
N LYS A 147 1.88 15.59 -18.14
CA LYS A 147 0.90 16.64 -18.43
C LYS A 147 -0.44 16.06 -18.88
N SER A 148 -0.41 14.89 -19.49
CA SER A 148 -1.59 14.22 -20.02
C SER A 148 -1.54 12.71 -19.79
N ILE A 149 -2.68 12.04 -19.92
CA ILE A 149 -2.74 10.57 -19.87
C ILE A 149 -1.91 9.92 -20.99
N PHE A 150 -1.71 10.61 -22.10
CA PHE A 150 -0.90 10.14 -23.23
C PHE A 150 0.58 10.04 -22.86
N ASP A 151 1.06 10.91 -21.97
CA ASP A 151 2.45 10.89 -21.50
C ASP A 151 2.77 9.62 -20.70
N LEU A 152 1.80 9.08 -19.96
CA LEU A 152 1.92 7.81 -19.24
C LEU A 152 2.12 6.61 -20.15
N CYS A 153 1.89 6.74 -21.44
CA CYS A 153 2.00 5.67 -22.43
C CYS A 153 3.27 5.77 -23.30
N LYS A 154 4.08 6.84 -23.18
CA LYS A 154 5.25 7.13 -24.06
C LYS A 154 6.51 6.34 -23.75
N PHE A 155 6.44 5.28 -22.97
CA PHE A 155 7.62 4.48 -22.60
C PHE A 155 7.30 2.98 -22.59
N GLU A 156 8.34 2.17 -22.77
CA GLU A 156 8.24 0.72 -22.66
C GLU A 156 8.04 0.33 -21.20
N GLY A 157 7.03 -0.51 -20.94
CA GLY A 157 6.79 -1.01 -19.61
C GLY A 157 5.40 -1.61 -19.41
N ASN A 158 5.13 -2.02 -18.17
CA ASN A 158 3.89 -2.71 -17.79
C ASN A 158 2.71 -1.77 -17.50
N VAL A 159 2.68 -0.56 -18.07
CA VAL A 159 1.54 0.34 -17.93
C VAL A 159 0.52 -0.05 -19.00
N ASN A 160 -0.30 -1.04 -18.66
CA ASN A 160 -1.34 -1.54 -19.55
C ASN A 160 -2.68 -0.83 -19.31
N ARG A 161 -3.67 -1.13 -20.16
CA ARG A 161 -5.03 -0.60 -20.05
C ARG A 161 -5.59 -0.67 -18.62
N LYS A 162 -5.49 -1.82 -17.96
CA LYS A 162 -6.06 -2.04 -16.62
C LYS A 162 -5.39 -1.19 -15.54
N VAL A 163 -4.11 -0.95 -15.67
CA VAL A 163 -3.36 -0.03 -14.78
C VAL A 163 -3.87 1.40 -14.97
N LEU A 164 -3.99 1.87 -16.22
CA LEU A 164 -4.50 3.20 -16.52
C LEU A 164 -5.93 3.39 -16.05
N GLU A 165 -6.81 2.42 -16.30
CA GLU A 165 -8.19 2.43 -15.80
C GLU A 165 -8.24 2.61 -14.28
N SER A 166 -7.39 1.89 -13.55
CA SER A 166 -7.35 1.98 -12.09
C SER A 166 -6.78 3.30 -11.60
N LEU A 167 -5.73 3.82 -12.22
CA LEU A 167 -5.13 5.11 -11.86
C LEU A 167 -6.11 6.28 -12.11
N VAL A 168 -6.80 6.28 -13.25
CA VAL A 168 -7.80 7.31 -13.57
C VAL A 168 -8.98 7.24 -12.60
N GLN A 169 -9.51 6.05 -12.34
CA GLN A 169 -10.69 5.87 -11.49
C GLN A 169 -10.43 6.26 -10.02
N VAL A 170 -9.20 6.06 -9.52
CA VAL A 170 -8.83 6.45 -8.15
C VAL A 170 -8.42 7.91 -8.02
N GLY A 171 -8.38 8.65 -9.13
CA GLY A 171 -8.00 10.06 -9.15
C GLY A 171 -6.49 10.32 -9.19
N ALA A 172 -5.67 9.28 -9.40
CA ALA A 172 -4.22 9.46 -9.50
C ALA A 172 -3.76 10.30 -10.70
N CYS A 173 -4.66 10.55 -11.64
CA CYS A 173 -4.45 11.37 -12.83
C CYS A 173 -5.16 12.74 -12.77
N ASP A 174 -5.73 13.14 -11.62
CA ASP A 174 -6.50 14.39 -11.52
C ASP A 174 -5.68 15.66 -11.77
N GLY A 175 -4.35 15.59 -11.56
CA GLY A 175 -3.42 16.67 -11.89
C GLY A 175 -3.07 16.78 -13.37
N LEU A 176 -3.54 15.87 -14.22
CA LEU A 176 -3.29 15.87 -15.67
C LEU A 176 -4.39 16.61 -16.42
N GLU A 177 -4.17 16.85 -17.72
CA GLU A 177 -5.16 17.46 -18.60
C GLU A 177 -6.46 16.67 -18.64
N GLY A 178 -7.61 17.38 -18.54
CA GLY A 178 -8.96 16.83 -18.58
C GLY A 178 -9.43 16.25 -17.25
N HIS A 179 -10.69 15.82 -17.21
CA HIS A 179 -11.30 15.17 -16.04
C HIS A 179 -11.33 13.64 -16.21
N ARG A 180 -11.57 12.91 -15.12
CA ARG A 180 -11.52 11.43 -15.05
C ARG A 180 -12.32 10.73 -16.16
N ALA A 181 -13.52 11.20 -16.47
CA ALA A 181 -14.35 10.59 -17.52
C ALA A 181 -13.69 10.72 -18.91
N GLN A 182 -13.13 11.89 -19.25
CA GLN A 182 -12.40 12.10 -20.51
C GLN A 182 -11.16 11.23 -20.61
N GLN A 183 -10.36 11.23 -19.53
CA GLN A 183 -9.15 10.41 -19.45
C GLN A 183 -9.47 8.93 -19.58
N PHE A 184 -10.54 8.46 -18.96
CA PHE A 184 -10.97 7.05 -19.03
C PHE A 184 -11.41 6.65 -20.44
N GLU A 185 -12.15 7.51 -21.14
CA GLU A 185 -12.65 7.24 -22.49
C GLU A 185 -11.52 7.09 -23.52
N VAL A 186 -10.41 7.82 -23.33
CA VAL A 186 -9.30 7.79 -24.29
C VAL A 186 -8.23 6.75 -23.99
N ILE A 187 -8.38 5.90 -22.99
CA ILE A 187 -7.34 4.94 -22.57
C ILE A 187 -6.87 4.06 -23.74
N ASP A 188 -7.79 3.50 -24.53
CA ASP A 188 -7.43 2.67 -25.68
C ASP A 188 -6.65 3.46 -26.75
N THR A 189 -7.02 4.71 -26.93
CA THR A 189 -6.34 5.62 -27.85
C THR A 189 -4.95 5.98 -27.30
N ALA A 190 -4.83 6.22 -26.00
CA ALA A 190 -3.56 6.53 -25.35
C ALA A 190 -2.57 5.36 -25.44
N VAL A 191 -3.04 4.14 -25.22
CA VAL A 191 -2.20 2.93 -25.37
C VAL A 191 -1.69 2.78 -26.79
N LYS A 192 -2.57 2.93 -27.80
CA LYS A 192 -2.17 2.86 -29.21
C LYS A 192 -1.21 3.98 -29.62
N TYR A 193 -1.45 5.18 -29.11
CA TYR A 193 -0.56 6.32 -29.29
C TYR A 193 0.84 6.06 -28.72
N GLY A 194 0.91 5.57 -27.50
CA GLY A 194 2.16 5.24 -26.84
C GLY A 194 2.96 4.16 -27.59
N GLN A 195 2.29 3.10 -28.06
CA GLN A 195 2.93 2.06 -28.87
C GLN A 195 3.57 2.63 -30.13
N LYS A 196 2.83 3.44 -30.90
CA LYS A 196 3.37 4.10 -32.10
C LYS A 196 4.54 5.03 -31.77
N TYR A 197 4.43 5.81 -30.69
CA TYR A 197 5.50 6.71 -30.25
C TYR A 197 6.80 5.96 -29.93
N VAL A 198 6.70 4.83 -29.22
CA VAL A 198 7.85 3.98 -28.90
C VAL A 198 8.43 3.31 -30.16
N GLU A 199 7.59 2.81 -31.05
CA GLU A 199 8.02 2.21 -32.33
C GLU A 199 8.77 3.23 -33.22
N GLU A 200 8.27 4.46 -33.33
CA GLU A 200 8.94 5.52 -34.10
C GLU A 200 10.27 5.92 -33.46
N LYS A 201 10.32 6.05 -32.15
CA LYS A 201 11.57 6.36 -31.41
C LYS A 201 12.64 5.28 -31.59
N ASN A 202 12.23 4.02 -31.66
CA ASN A 202 13.13 2.86 -31.80
C ASN A 202 13.45 2.55 -33.29
N SER A 203 12.69 3.08 -34.24
CA SER A 203 12.95 2.87 -35.65
C SER A 203 14.16 3.67 -36.11
N SER A 204 15.20 2.97 -36.58
CA SER A 204 16.44 3.56 -37.11
C SER A 204 16.24 4.41 -38.39
N GLN A 205 15.03 4.52 -38.91
CA GLN A 205 14.70 5.29 -40.13
C GLN A 205 14.68 6.82 -39.94
N ALA A 206 14.65 7.31 -38.68
CA ALA A 206 14.82 8.74 -38.39
C ALA A 206 16.20 9.29 -38.77
N SER A 207 17.17 8.42 -39.06
CA SER A 207 18.55 8.79 -39.41
C SER A 207 18.81 9.09 -40.88
N LEU A 208 17.89 8.80 -41.80
CA LEU A 208 18.18 8.93 -43.28
C LEU A 208 17.86 10.30 -43.86
N PHE A 209 17.11 11.15 -43.14
CA PHE A 209 16.72 12.50 -43.61
C PHE A 209 17.16 13.65 -42.71
N GLY A 210 18.36 13.57 -42.14
CA GLY A 210 19.04 14.72 -41.54
C GLY A 210 18.77 14.87 -40.04
N GLY A 211 19.80 14.53 -39.29
CA GLY A 211 19.83 14.71 -37.87
C GLY A 211 19.56 16.14 -37.41
N GLY A 212 18.61 16.26 -36.57
CA GLY A 212 18.34 17.37 -35.68
C GLY A 212 17.65 16.82 -34.48
N GLU A 213 18.15 17.11 -33.28
CA GLU A 213 17.41 16.99 -32.06
C GLU A 213 16.06 17.69 -32.22
N GLY A 214 14.97 16.95 -32.46
CA GLY A 214 13.65 17.58 -32.61
C GLY A 214 12.61 16.89 -33.48
N LEU A 215 12.86 15.71 -34.05
CA LEU A 215 11.91 15.06 -34.96
C LEU A 215 11.18 13.88 -34.31
N THR A 216 10.56 14.09 -33.14
CA THR A 216 9.39 13.32 -32.70
C THR A 216 8.08 14.03 -33.10
N GLU A 217 8.10 14.82 -34.17
CA GLU A 217 6.91 15.50 -34.73
C GLU A 217 5.97 14.55 -35.50
N GLY A 218 6.25 13.23 -35.54
CA GLY A 218 5.53 12.30 -36.38
C GLY A 218 4.16 11.83 -35.92
N VAL A 219 3.95 11.66 -34.60
CA VAL A 219 2.66 11.16 -34.08
C VAL A 219 1.88 12.30 -33.41
N PRO A 220 0.83 12.84 -34.06
CA PRO A 220 0.02 13.89 -33.47
C PRO A 220 -0.65 13.37 -32.20
N MET A 221 -0.55 14.14 -31.08
CA MET A 221 -1.19 13.80 -29.81
C MET A 221 -2.72 13.83 -30.00
N PRO A 222 -3.44 12.77 -29.59
CA PRO A 222 -4.90 12.76 -29.67
C PRO A 222 -5.52 13.82 -28.75
N VAL A 223 -6.74 14.25 -29.08
CA VAL A 223 -7.49 15.25 -28.31
C VAL A 223 -8.49 14.55 -27.41
N LEU A 224 -8.69 15.11 -26.21
CA LEU A 224 -9.70 14.60 -25.27
C LEU A 224 -11.13 14.87 -25.80
N PRO A 225 -12.06 13.92 -25.64
CA PRO A 225 -13.44 14.08 -26.09
C PRO A 225 -14.21 15.08 -25.22
N SER A 226 -15.21 15.73 -25.81
CA SER A 226 -16.14 16.58 -25.06
C SER A 226 -17.26 15.71 -24.49
N ILE A 227 -17.12 15.28 -23.26
CA ILE A 227 -18.09 14.46 -22.52
C ILE A 227 -18.30 15.05 -21.12
N ASN A 228 -19.39 14.68 -20.46
CA ASN A 228 -19.65 15.11 -19.08
C ASN A 228 -18.73 14.42 -18.07
N GLU A 229 -18.43 15.11 -16.99
CA GLU A 229 -17.75 14.53 -15.83
C GLU A 229 -18.60 13.41 -15.17
N TRP A 230 -17.93 12.49 -14.50
CA TRP A 230 -18.63 11.53 -13.63
C TRP A 230 -19.27 12.27 -12.45
N SER A 231 -20.38 11.73 -11.95
CA SER A 231 -20.96 12.25 -10.73
C SER A 231 -20.03 12.04 -9.53
N PRO A 232 -20.10 12.87 -8.47
CA PRO A 232 -19.32 12.64 -7.26
C PRO A 232 -19.54 11.24 -6.67
N GLU A 233 -20.76 10.71 -6.71
CA GLU A 233 -21.09 9.37 -6.23
C GLU A 233 -20.42 8.28 -7.06
N ASP A 234 -20.33 8.45 -8.38
CA ASP A 234 -19.61 7.53 -9.26
C ASP A 234 -18.12 7.52 -8.95
N CYS A 235 -17.53 8.70 -8.72
CA CYS A 235 -16.11 8.81 -8.33
C CYS A 235 -15.84 8.08 -7.00
N LEU A 236 -16.65 8.34 -5.96
CA LEU A 236 -16.51 7.71 -4.65
C LEU A 236 -16.67 6.19 -4.71
N THR A 237 -17.62 5.71 -5.50
CA THR A 237 -17.83 4.26 -5.69
C THR A 237 -16.60 3.59 -6.31
N ARG A 238 -16.03 4.19 -7.36
CA ARG A 238 -14.84 3.70 -8.04
C ARG A 238 -13.60 3.74 -7.14
N GLU A 239 -13.42 4.79 -6.38
CA GLU A 239 -12.34 4.90 -5.38
C GLU A 239 -12.43 3.75 -4.37
N LYS A 240 -13.59 3.55 -3.75
CA LYS A 240 -13.81 2.49 -2.76
C LYS A 240 -13.51 1.09 -3.31
N ASP A 241 -13.88 0.82 -4.56
CA ASP A 241 -13.65 -0.48 -5.20
C ASP A 241 -12.16 -0.77 -5.41
N LEU A 242 -11.33 0.28 -5.59
CA LEU A 242 -9.91 0.17 -5.91
C LEU A 242 -8.99 0.29 -4.70
N ILE A 243 -9.35 1.08 -3.69
CA ILE A 243 -8.51 1.35 -2.51
C ILE A 243 -9.18 1.01 -1.18
N GLY A 244 -10.45 0.60 -1.21
CA GLY A 244 -11.18 0.08 -0.03
C GLY A 244 -11.83 1.15 0.85
N PHE A 245 -11.67 2.44 0.53
CA PHE A 245 -12.30 3.55 1.26
C PHE A 245 -12.63 4.72 0.31
N TYR A 246 -13.39 5.69 0.80
CA TYR A 246 -13.70 6.91 0.05
C TYR A 246 -12.57 7.91 0.25
N LEU A 247 -11.99 8.40 -0.85
CA LEU A 247 -10.82 9.27 -0.83
C LEU A 247 -11.20 10.74 -0.95
N SER A 248 -12.02 11.08 -1.96
CA SER A 248 -12.33 12.46 -2.32
C SER A 248 -13.53 13.07 -1.57
N GLY A 249 -14.22 12.28 -0.74
CA GLY A 249 -15.39 12.77 0.02
C GLY A 249 -16.01 11.70 0.91
N ASP A 250 -17.13 12.02 1.51
CA ASP A 250 -17.94 11.10 2.30
C ASP A 250 -19.34 10.96 1.67
N PRO A 251 -19.78 9.76 1.28
CA PRO A 251 -21.11 9.56 0.71
C PRO A 251 -22.25 9.93 1.67
N LEU A 252 -21.97 10.03 2.97
CA LEU A 252 -22.93 10.44 4.00
C LEU A 252 -22.96 11.95 4.23
N GLU A 253 -22.06 12.71 3.63
CA GLU A 253 -21.95 14.17 3.86
C GLU A 253 -23.29 14.89 3.64
N LYS A 254 -24.01 14.50 2.59
CA LYS A 254 -25.35 15.06 2.28
C LYS A 254 -26.43 14.74 3.32
N PHE A 255 -26.20 13.80 4.21
CA PHE A 255 -27.13 13.39 5.28
C PHE A 255 -26.68 13.83 6.67
N TYR A 256 -25.55 14.52 6.81
CA TYR A 256 -25.02 14.87 8.13
C TYR A 256 -25.97 15.77 8.94
N ASP A 257 -26.71 16.66 8.31
CA ASP A 257 -27.66 17.50 9.02
C ASP A 257 -28.86 16.68 9.50
N ASP A 258 -29.37 15.78 8.67
CA ASP A 258 -30.42 14.83 9.07
C ASP A 258 -29.95 13.90 10.20
N LEU A 259 -28.72 13.37 10.10
CA LEU A 259 -28.14 12.49 11.11
C LEU A 259 -27.92 13.17 12.47
N LYS A 260 -27.63 14.48 12.49
CA LYS A 260 -27.52 15.24 13.74
C LYS A 260 -28.87 15.36 14.45
N GLU A 261 -30.00 15.48 13.71
CA GLU A 261 -31.33 15.51 14.30
C GLU A 261 -31.75 14.19 14.95
N PHE A 262 -31.23 13.05 14.44
CA PHE A 262 -31.55 11.72 14.97
C PHE A 262 -30.56 11.21 16.04
N SER A 263 -29.43 11.89 16.28
CA SER A 263 -28.40 11.44 17.22
C SER A 263 -28.40 12.20 18.55
N ASN A 264 -29.48 12.83 18.92
CA ASN A 264 -29.71 13.46 20.24
C ASN A 264 -30.26 12.47 21.27
#